data_9c2ff1449e4d1c77f9894a4daa5c9904
#
_entry.id   9c2ff1449e4d1c77f9894a4daa5c9904
#
_cell.length_a   1.000
_cell.length_b   1.000
_cell.length_c   1.000
_cell.angle_alpha   90.00
_cell.angle_beta   90.00
_cell.angle_gamma   90.00
#
_symmetry.space_group_name_H-M   'P 1'
#
loop_
_entity.id
_entity.type
_entity.pdbx_description
1 polymer ?
#
loop_
_entity_poly.entity_id
_entity_poly.type
_entity_poly.pdbx_seq_one_letter_code
_entity_poly.pdbx_strand_id
1 'polypeptide(L)'
;MSVLAITGCGVMAQEPVLSGGPYVPTPQRVVEAMLNIAQVSDRDFVIDLGSGDGRIIITAAQKYGARGKGYDIDGELVERSTLAARKLKLEQRVRFETRDVLQADIREATVITLYLLPDMMRALRARLISELRPGTRIVSHDFDFGDWKPERTVSLDLDEKYDVTGSWSSTIYLWTVPPRTVQ
;
A
#
# COMPACT_ATOMS: atom_id res chain seq x y z
N MET A 1 -57.25 22.19 -20.63
CA MET A 1 -56.49 21.83 -19.37
C MET A 1 -55.21 21.16 -19.75
N SER A 2 -54.11 21.92 -19.73
CA SER A 2 -52.77 21.39 -20.08
C SER A 2 -52.04 20.97 -18.81
N VAL A 3 -51.66 19.70 -18.72
CA VAL A 3 -50.86 19.18 -17.61
C VAL A 3 -49.36 19.38 -17.95
N LEU A 4 -48.71 20.23 -17.18
CA LEU A 4 -47.29 20.45 -17.27
C LEU A 4 -46.56 19.32 -16.55
N ALA A 5 -45.82 18.47 -17.29
CA ALA A 5 -44.95 17.47 -16.70
C ALA A 5 -43.63 18.13 -16.24
N ILE A 6 -43.40 18.14 -14.93
CA ILE A 6 -42.13 18.58 -14.34
C ILE A 6 -41.17 17.38 -14.40
N THR A 7 -40.24 17.40 -15.34
CA THR A 7 -39.10 16.48 -15.37
C THR A 7 -38.11 16.92 -14.29
N GLY A 8 -38.09 16.19 -13.18
CA GLY A 8 -37.09 16.34 -12.12
C GLY A 8 -35.71 15.89 -12.64
N CYS A 9 -34.78 16.85 -12.78
CA CYS A 9 -33.39 16.58 -13.03
C CYS A 9 -32.77 16.00 -11.72
N GLY A 10 -32.66 14.69 -11.66
CA GLY A 10 -31.95 14.04 -10.55
C GLY A 10 -30.46 14.40 -10.61
N VAL A 11 -30.02 15.20 -9.65
CA VAL A 11 -28.58 15.40 -9.40
C VAL A 11 -28.06 14.08 -8.90
N MET A 12 -27.34 13.37 -9.77
CA MET A 12 -26.56 12.19 -9.35
C MET A 12 -25.46 12.70 -8.42
N ALA A 13 -25.57 12.38 -7.14
CA ALA A 13 -24.50 12.62 -6.19
C ALA A 13 -23.28 11.81 -6.67
N GLN A 14 -22.22 12.48 -7.02
CA GLN A 14 -20.94 11.81 -7.31
C GLN A 14 -20.45 11.17 -6.01
N GLU A 15 -20.26 9.86 -6.05
CA GLU A 15 -19.59 9.15 -4.96
C GLU A 15 -18.24 9.82 -4.69
N PRO A 16 -17.85 10.02 -3.41
CA PRO A 16 -16.58 10.63 -3.09
C PRO A 16 -15.44 9.75 -3.65
N VAL A 17 -14.58 10.35 -4.47
CA VAL A 17 -13.39 9.66 -4.99
C VAL A 17 -12.47 9.36 -3.81
N LEU A 18 -12.29 8.08 -3.50
CA LEU A 18 -11.35 7.65 -2.48
C LEU A 18 -9.93 8.03 -2.90
N SER A 19 -9.22 8.77 -2.05
CA SER A 19 -7.83 9.16 -2.27
C SER A 19 -6.92 8.39 -1.33
N GLY A 20 -5.80 7.88 -1.87
CA GLY A 20 -4.72 7.29 -1.07
C GLY A 20 -3.96 8.33 -0.24
N GLY A 21 -4.14 9.60 -0.53
CA GLY A 21 -3.42 10.74 0.04
C GLY A 21 -2.39 11.33 -0.91
N PRO A 22 -1.78 12.47 -0.55
CA PRO A 22 -0.67 13.02 -1.30
C PRO A 22 0.55 12.10 -1.19
N TYR A 23 1.43 12.15 -2.19
CA TYR A 23 2.71 11.45 -2.10
C TYR A 23 3.56 12.00 -0.94
N VAL A 24 3.78 11.18 0.07
CA VAL A 24 4.68 11.43 1.21
C VAL A 24 5.67 10.27 1.28
N PRO A 25 6.97 10.51 1.05
CA PRO A 25 7.94 9.42 1.02
C PRO A 25 8.15 8.84 2.42
N THR A 26 8.00 7.52 2.57
CA THR A 26 8.32 6.81 3.81
C THR A 26 9.83 6.94 4.12
N PRO A 27 10.23 7.39 5.32
CA PRO A 27 11.64 7.46 5.70
C PRO A 27 12.35 6.11 5.56
N GLN A 28 13.61 6.10 5.15
CA GLN A 28 14.34 4.86 4.85
C GLN A 28 14.41 3.91 6.07
N ARG A 29 14.56 4.45 7.29
CA ARG A 29 14.55 3.65 8.53
C ARG A 29 13.21 2.96 8.76
N VAL A 30 12.09 3.62 8.39
CA VAL A 30 10.75 3.03 8.47
C VAL A 30 10.59 1.93 7.42
N VAL A 31 11.03 2.16 6.18
CA VAL A 31 11.03 1.13 5.12
C VAL A 31 11.73 -0.14 5.60
N GLU A 32 12.93 0.00 6.17
CA GLU A 32 13.68 -1.14 6.68
C GLU A 32 12.98 -1.83 7.85
N ALA A 33 12.39 -1.06 8.76
CA ALA A 33 11.63 -1.61 9.87
C ALA A 33 10.35 -2.33 9.42
N MET A 34 9.65 -1.81 8.38
CA MET A 34 8.49 -2.49 7.77
C MET A 34 8.89 -3.84 7.15
N LEU A 35 9.99 -3.88 6.41
CA LEU A 35 10.48 -5.12 5.79
C LEU A 35 11.00 -6.12 6.85
N ASN A 36 11.63 -5.62 7.91
CA ASN A 36 12.12 -6.45 9.02
C ASN A 36 10.98 -7.05 9.86
N ILE A 37 9.96 -6.26 10.24
CA ILE A 37 8.82 -6.78 11.02
C ILE A 37 8.06 -7.85 10.24
N ALA A 38 7.97 -7.69 8.90
CA ALA A 38 7.42 -8.67 8.00
C ALA A 38 8.35 -9.88 7.74
N GLN A 39 9.58 -9.86 8.24
CA GLN A 39 10.58 -10.91 7.98
C GLN A 39 10.77 -11.20 6.49
N VAL A 40 10.88 -10.13 5.69
CA VAL A 40 11.05 -10.24 4.23
C VAL A 40 12.36 -10.97 3.91
N SER A 41 12.32 -11.85 2.94
CA SER A 41 13.44 -12.67 2.47
C SER A 41 13.45 -12.80 0.93
N ASP A 42 14.43 -13.48 0.38
CA ASP A 42 14.58 -13.77 -1.05
C ASP A 42 13.46 -14.66 -1.64
N ARG A 43 12.68 -15.32 -0.78
CA ARG A 43 11.52 -16.14 -1.15
C ARG A 43 10.24 -15.32 -1.33
N ASP A 44 10.26 -14.06 -0.94
CA ASP A 44 9.07 -13.22 -0.91
C ASP A 44 8.79 -12.54 -2.25
N PHE A 45 7.50 -12.34 -2.49
CA PHE A 45 6.96 -11.44 -3.49
C PHE A 45 6.22 -10.32 -2.78
N VAL A 46 6.86 -9.14 -2.74
CA VAL A 46 6.33 -7.95 -2.06
C VAL A 46 5.48 -7.14 -3.03
N ILE A 47 4.24 -6.81 -2.65
CA ILE A 47 3.41 -5.86 -3.40
C ILE A 47 3.23 -4.61 -2.54
N ASP A 48 3.53 -3.44 -3.13
CA ASP A 48 3.39 -2.13 -2.50
C ASP A 48 2.24 -1.37 -3.15
N LEU A 49 1.21 -1.06 -2.38
CA LEU A 49 0.01 -0.37 -2.84
C LEU A 49 0.12 1.13 -2.48
N GLY A 50 0.26 1.98 -3.49
CA GLY A 50 0.67 3.37 -3.37
C GLY A 50 2.20 3.47 -3.31
N SER A 51 2.88 2.91 -4.31
CA SER A 51 4.33 2.66 -4.23
C SER A 51 5.20 3.91 -4.36
N GLY A 52 4.63 5.05 -4.77
CA GLY A 52 5.35 6.30 -4.90
C GLY A 52 6.60 6.17 -5.77
N ASP A 53 7.75 6.55 -5.21
CA ASP A 53 9.06 6.46 -5.88
C ASP A 53 9.68 5.04 -5.88
N GLY A 54 8.94 4.05 -5.39
CA GLY A 54 9.34 2.64 -5.43
C GLY A 54 10.33 2.21 -4.34
N ARG A 55 10.64 3.08 -3.37
CA ARG A 55 11.69 2.83 -2.37
C ARG A 55 11.50 1.56 -1.56
N ILE A 56 10.26 1.19 -1.20
CA ILE A 56 9.99 -0.03 -0.43
C ILE A 56 10.35 -1.27 -1.25
N ILE A 57 9.84 -1.37 -2.48
CA ILE A 57 10.11 -2.50 -3.38
C ILE A 57 11.59 -2.58 -3.78
N ILE A 58 12.22 -1.44 -4.06
CA ILE A 58 13.65 -1.38 -4.39
C ILE A 58 14.48 -1.85 -3.19
N THR A 59 14.16 -1.39 -1.98
CA THR A 59 14.88 -1.82 -0.76
C THR A 59 14.66 -3.31 -0.50
N ALA A 60 13.43 -3.83 -0.68
CA ALA A 60 13.14 -5.26 -0.55
C ALA A 60 14.02 -6.10 -1.48
N ALA A 61 14.17 -5.67 -2.74
CA ALA A 61 15.02 -6.38 -3.69
C ALA A 61 16.52 -6.27 -3.39
N GLN A 62 17.00 -5.07 -3.03
CA GLN A 62 18.43 -4.85 -2.78
C GLN A 62 18.95 -5.50 -1.51
N LYS A 63 18.20 -5.32 -0.40
CA LYS A 63 18.67 -5.76 0.92
C LYS A 63 18.27 -7.19 1.27
N TYR A 64 17.13 -7.64 0.77
CA TYR A 64 16.53 -8.93 1.16
C TYR A 64 16.46 -9.92 -0.01
N GLY A 65 16.83 -9.50 -1.23
CA GLY A 65 16.77 -10.36 -2.40
C GLY A 65 15.37 -10.69 -2.88
N ALA A 66 14.33 -10.05 -2.31
CA ALA A 66 12.93 -10.28 -2.66
C ALA A 66 12.62 -9.87 -4.11
N ARG A 67 11.53 -10.39 -4.63
CA ARG A 67 10.90 -9.88 -5.86
C ARG A 67 9.71 -9.02 -5.47
N GLY A 68 9.27 -8.15 -6.36
CA GLY A 68 8.08 -7.37 -6.02
C GLY A 68 7.52 -6.52 -7.13
N LYS A 69 6.38 -5.91 -6.82
CA LYS A 69 5.64 -5.04 -7.70
C LYS A 69 5.07 -3.86 -6.93
N GLY A 70 5.25 -2.66 -7.48
CA GLY A 70 4.62 -1.45 -6.97
C GLY A 70 3.47 -1.03 -7.86
N TYR A 71 2.38 -0.60 -7.24
CA TYR A 71 1.25 0.03 -7.92
C TYR A 71 1.06 1.45 -7.41
N ASP A 72 0.93 2.39 -8.33
CA ASP A 72 0.58 3.77 -8.02
C ASP A 72 -0.36 4.32 -9.08
N ILE A 73 -1.20 5.28 -8.71
CA ILE A 73 -2.08 5.94 -9.66
C ILE A 73 -1.36 7.03 -10.44
N ASP A 74 -0.26 7.56 -9.90
CA ASP A 74 0.56 8.59 -10.49
C ASP A 74 1.60 7.98 -11.46
N GLY A 75 1.37 8.18 -12.76
CA GLY A 75 2.26 7.68 -13.81
C GLY A 75 3.67 8.26 -13.76
N GLU A 76 3.87 9.49 -13.27
CA GLU A 76 5.20 10.11 -13.15
C GLU A 76 6.02 9.43 -12.03
N LEU A 77 5.37 9.08 -10.92
CA LEU A 77 6.01 8.31 -9.84
C LEU A 77 6.37 6.89 -10.31
N VAL A 78 5.50 6.24 -11.08
CA VAL A 78 5.76 4.92 -11.69
C VAL A 78 6.94 4.97 -12.65
N GLU A 79 7.04 6.01 -13.47
CA GLU A 79 8.20 6.18 -14.35
C GLU A 79 9.49 6.38 -13.56
N ARG A 80 9.47 7.25 -12.54
CA ARG A 80 10.62 7.47 -11.64
C ARG A 80 11.09 6.19 -10.96
N SER A 81 10.17 5.42 -10.40
CA SER A 81 10.49 4.15 -9.73
C SER A 81 11.05 3.11 -10.71
N THR A 82 10.51 3.05 -11.93
CA THR A 82 11.00 2.18 -13.00
C THR A 82 12.42 2.56 -13.42
N LEU A 83 12.71 3.86 -13.61
CA LEU A 83 14.05 4.35 -13.94
C LEU A 83 15.05 4.08 -12.78
N ALA A 84 14.63 4.25 -11.52
CA ALA A 84 15.45 3.95 -10.36
C ALA A 84 15.80 2.44 -10.32
N ALA A 85 14.84 1.56 -10.54
CA ALA A 85 15.08 0.12 -10.59
C ALA A 85 16.08 -0.28 -11.71
N ARG A 86 15.95 0.32 -12.90
CA ARG A 86 16.89 0.08 -14.01
C ARG A 86 18.30 0.54 -13.69
N LYS A 87 18.47 1.72 -13.09
CA LYS A 87 19.80 2.22 -12.68
C LYS A 87 20.49 1.27 -11.69
N LEU A 88 19.71 0.56 -10.88
CA LEU A 88 20.17 -0.41 -9.90
C LEU A 88 20.23 -1.84 -10.44
N LYS A 89 19.92 -2.07 -11.73
CA LYS A 89 19.88 -3.38 -12.40
C LYS A 89 18.91 -4.37 -11.74
N LEU A 90 17.76 -3.85 -11.27
CA LEU A 90 16.74 -4.63 -10.56
C LEU A 90 15.52 -4.97 -11.42
N GLU A 91 15.48 -4.62 -12.71
CA GLU A 91 14.34 -4.78 -13.62
C GLU A 91 13.89 -6.23 -13.82
N GLN A 92 14.73 -7.19 -13.46
CA GLN A 92 14.38 -8.62 -13.45
C GLN A 92 13.69 -9.07 -12.15
N ARG A 93 13.77 -8.24 -11.09
CA ARG A 93 13.22 -8.55 -9.77
C ARG A 93 12.01 -7.73 -9.41
N VAL A 94 11.97 -6.46 -9.89
CA VAL A 94 10.91 -5.51 -9.50
C VAL A 94 10.26 -4.88 -10.73
N ARG A 95 8.98 -4.56 -10.60
CA ARG A 95 8.18 -3.88 -11.62
C ARG A 95 7.28 -2.84 -10.97
N PHE A 96 6.96 -1.79 -11.72
CA PHE A 96 6.02 -0.76 -11.30
C PHE A 96 4.95 -0.58 -12.38
N GLU A 97 3.71 -0.35 -11.97
CA GLU A 97 2.56 -0.25 -12.87
C GLU A 97 1.64 0.87 -12.42
N THR A 98 1.24 1.73 -13.37
CA THR A 98 0.23 2.76 -13.13
C THR A 98 -1.13 2.07 -13.03
N ARG A 99 -1.69 2.05 -11.81
CA ARG A 99 -2.96 1.39 -11.53
C ARG A 99 -3.57 1.87 -10.22
N ASP A 100 -4.88 1.98 -10.20
CA ASP A 100 -5.63 2.15 -8.96
C ASP A 100 -5.41 0.94 -8.05
N VAL A 101 -5.02 1.19 -6.81
CA VAL A 101 -4.75 0.15 -5.80
C VAL A 101 -5.98 -0.73 -5.51
N LEU A 102 -7.19 -0.18 -5.69
CA LEU A 102 -8.43 -0.95 -5.57
C LEU A 102 -8.64 -1.95 -6.71
N GLN A 103 -7.90 -1.83 -7.81
CA GLN A 103 -7.95 -2.71 -8.98
C GLN A 103 -6.66 -3.51 -9.20
N ALA A 104 -5.67 -3.32 -8.32
CA ALA A 104 -4.39 -4.02 -8.39
C ALA A 104 -4.57 -5.54 -8.20
N ASP A 105 -3.84 -6.35 -8.96
CA ASP A 105 -3.78 -7.80 -8.71
C ASP A 105 -2.82 -8.10 -7.57
N ILE A 106 -3.36 -8.55 -6.45
CA ILE A 106 -2.62 -8.79 -5.21
C ILE A 106 -2.41 -10.28 -4.89
N ARG A 107 -2.96 -11.19 -5.69
CA ARG A 107 -3.07 -12.63 -5.38
C ARG A 107 -1.75 -13.37 -5.23
N GLU A 108 -0.68 -12.91 -5.86
CA GLU A 108 0.65 -13.54 -5.78
C GLU A 108 1.51 -13.02 -4.61
N ALA A 109 1.04 -11.97 -3.90
CA ALA A 109 1.78 -11.40 -2.79
C ALA A 109 2.00 -12.41 -1.64
N THR A 110 3.21 -12.40 -1.09
CA THR A 110 3.53 -13.00 0.21
C THR A 110 3.63 -11.93 1.29
N VAL A 111 3.88 -10.68 0.86
CA VAL A 111 3.90 -9.48 1.69
C VAL A 111 3.19 -8.35 0.95
N ILE A 112 2.31 -7.63 1.64
CA ILE A 112 1.73 -6.36 1.19
C ILE A 112 2.31 -5.24 2.05
N THR A 113 2.68 -4.13 1.43
CA THR A 113 3.05 -2.90 2.13
C THR A 113 2.09 -1.77 1.78
N LEU A 114 1.81 -0.88 2.76
CA LEU A 114 0.81 0.17 2.68
C LEU A 114 1.27 1.43 3.41
N TYR A 115 1.10 2.59 2.75
CA TYR A 115 1.09 3.89 3.42
C TYR A 115 -0.01 4.76 2.80
N LEU A 116 -1.25 4.48 3.19
CA LEU A 116 -2.45 5.05 2.59
C LEU A 116 -3.36 5.63 3.67
N LEU A 117 -4.15 6.65 3.33
CA LEU A 117 -5.09 7.26 4.26
C LEU A 117 -6.14 6.26 4.79
N PRO A 118 -6.72 6.51 5.98
CA PRO A 118 -7.62 5.57 6.66
C PRO A 118 -8.81 5.09 5.82
N ASP A 119 -9.39 5.95 4.97
CA ASP A 119 -10.52 5.56 4.13
C ASP A 119 -10.12 4.51 3.08
N MET A 120 -8.94 4.69 2.48
CA MET A 120 -8.40 3.72 1.53
C MET A 120 -8.02 2.41 2.22
N MET A 121 -7.44 2.48 3.43
CA MET A 121 -7.17 1.30 4.26
C MET A 121 -8.44 0.48 4.52
N ARG A 122 -9.55 1.16 4.89
CA ARG A 122 -10.85 0.50 5.09
C ARG A 122 -11.40 -0.14 3.82
N ALA A 123 -11.28 0.56 2.69
CA ALA A 123 -11.76 0.05 1.39
C ALA A 123 -10.97 -1.20 0.93
N LEU A 124 -9.67 -1.24 1.18
CA LEU A 124 -8.82 -2.38 0.79
C LEU A 124 -9.01 -3.61 1.68
N ARG A 125 -9.42 -3.45 2.94
CA ARG A 125 -9.45 -4.54 3.94
C ARG A 125 -10.16 -5.80 3.46
N ALA A 126 -11.37 -5.68 2.91
CA ALA A 126 -12.16 -6.82 2.46
C ALA A 126 -11.44 -7.62 1.36
N ARG A 127 -10.84 -6.91 0.41
CA ARG A 127 -10.04 -7.51 -0.67
C ARG A 127 -8.79 -8.21 -0.12
N LEU A 128 -8.06 -7.58 0.78
CA LEU A 128 -6.86 -8.16 1.38
C LEU A 128 -7.17 -9.49 2.09
N ILE A 129 -8.28 -9.57 2.83
CA ILE A 129 -8.69 -10.79 3.52
C ILE A 129 -9.16 -11.87 2.54
N SER A 130 -9.92 -11.50 1.50
CA SER A 130 -10.56 -12.48 0.61
C SER A 130 -9.68 -12.95 -0.55
N GLU A 131 -8.80 -12.09 -1.09
CA GLU A 131 -8.01 -12.39 -2.28
C GLU A 131 -6.62 -12.95 -1.95
N LEU A 132 -6.01 -12.53 -0.83
CA LEU A 132 -4.69 -12.99 -0.43
C LEU A 132 -4.73 -14.42 0.11
N ARG A 133 -3.60 -15.10 0.01
CA ARG A 133 -3.43 -16.43 0.59
C ARG A 133 -3.32 -16.35 2.11
N PRO A 134 -3.89 -17.30 2.86
CA PRO A 134 -3.59 -17.43 4.29
C PRO A 134 -2.08 -17.40 4.56
N GLY A 135 -1.66 -16.69 5.60
CA GLY A 135 -0.25 -16.51 5.93
C GLY A 135 0.44 -15.36 5.20
N THR A 136 -0.22 -14.68 4.25
CA THR A 136 0.31 -13.44 3.66
C THR A 136 0.42 -12.37 4.74
N ARG A 137 1.57 -11.74 4.85
CA ARG A 137 1.86 -10.67 5.82
C ARG A 137 1.48 -9.32 5.22
N ILE A 138 0.85 -8.47 6.01
CA ILE A 138 0.44 -7.12 5.63
C ILE A 138 1.09 -6.15 6.59
N VAL A 139 1.82 -5.17 6.09
CA VAL A 139 2.49 -4.15 6.88
C VAL A 139 2.02 -2.78 6.46
N SER A 140 1.60 -1.96 7.42
CA SER A 140 1.27 -0.57 7.14
C SER A 140 2.11 0.40 7.96
N HIS A 141 2.26 1.60 7.41
CA HIS A 141 2.89 2.75 8.03
C HIS A 141 1.81 3.73 8.48
N ASP A 142 1.84 4.13 9.76
CA ASP A 142 1.00 5.12 10.46
C ASP A 142 -0.52 4.82 10.55
N PHE A 143 -1.10 4.11 9.59
CA PHE A 143 -2.54 3.88 9.56
C PHE A 143 -2.86 2.39 9.70
N ASP A 144 -3.86 2.08 10.53
CA ASP A 144 -4.36 0.72 10.75
C ASP A 144 -5.69 0.47 10.01
N PHE A 145 -6.25 -0.75 10.18
CA PHE A 145 -7.53 -1.14 9.63
C PHE A 145 -8.71 -0.96 10.60
N GLY A 146 -8.52 -0.23 11.70
CA GLY A 146 -9.55 0.01 12.72
C GLY A 146 -9.82 -1.23 13.58
N ASP A 147 -10.90 -1.94 13.29
CA ASP A 147 -11.34 -3.11 14.07
C ASP A 147 -10.59 -4.41 13.76
N TRP A 148 -9.84 -4.49 12.65
CA TRP A 148 -8.88 -5.59 12.45
C TRP A 148 -7.58 -5.29 13.20
N LYS A 149 -7.45 -5.86 14.39
CA LYS A 149 -6.31 -5.58 15.27
C LYS A 149 -5.01 -6.16 14.70
N PRO A 150 -3.91 -5.39 14.72
CA PRO A 150 -2.60 -5.89 14.30
C PRO A 150 -2.07 -6.93 15.29
N GLU A 151 -1.28 -7.89 14.78
CA GLU A 151 -0.56 -8.86 15.61
C GLU A 151 0.65 -8.22 16.30
N ARG A 152 1.26 -7.24 15.64
CA ARG A 152 2.41 -6.50 16.17
C ARG A 152 2.33 -5.04 15.80
N THR A 153 2.80 -4.19 16.70
CA THR A 153 2.94 -2.74 16.50
C THR A 153 4.33 -2.32 16.98
N VAL A 154 5.00 -1.50 16.18
CA VAL A 154 6.32 -0.93 16.49
C VAL A 154 6.26 0.58 16.24
N SER A 155 6.73 1.38 17.19
CA SER A 155 6.87 2.82 17.04
C SER A 155 8.35 3.19 16.92
N LEU A 156 8.65 4.11 16.02
CA LEU A 156 9.98 4.66 15.77
C LEU A 156 9.94 6.16 15.91
N ASP A 157 10.84 6.72 16.67
CA ASP A 157 11.07 8.17 16.72
C ASP A 157 12.05 8.57 15.63
N LEU A 158 11.68 9.56 14.81
CA LEU A 158 12.41 9.96 13.63
C LEU A 158 12.40 11.48 13.49
N ASP A 159 13.55 12.12 13.69
CA ASP A 159 13.71 13.56 13.55
C ASP A 159 13.35 14.02 12.12
N GLU A 160 13.76 13.26 11.10
CA GLU A 160 13.53 13.55 9.68
C GLU A 160 12.06 13.55 9.24
N LYS A 161 11.17 12.94 10.01
CA LYS A 161 9.74 12.90 9.68
C LYS A 161 9.03 14.21 10.04
N TYR A 162 9.49 14.90 11.04
CA TYR A 162 8.84 16.12 11.54
C TYR A 162 8.68 17.19 10.46
N ASP A 163 9.70 17.38 9.64
CA ASP A 163 9.72 18.40 8.57
C ASP A 163 8.62 18.17 7.51
N VAL A 164 8.18 16.92 7.34
CA VAL A 164 7.20 16.55 6.31
C VAL A 164 5.79 16.40 6.88
N THR A 165 5.65 15.81 8.05
CA THR A 165 4.34 15.42 8.60
C THR A 165 3.97 16.14 9.89
N GLY A 166 4.89 16.91 10.50
CA GLY A 166 4.71 17.53 11.81
C GLY A 166 4.67 16.52 12.98
N SER A 167 5.12 15.27 12.75
CA SER A 167 5.17 14.21 13.75
C SER A 167 6.57 13.63 13.86
N TRP A 168 7.05 13.42 15.10
CA TRP A 168 8.34 12.80 15.39
C TRP A 168 8.33 11.27 15.34
N SER A 169 7.15 10.65 15.30
CA SER A 169 7.01 9.20 15.38
C SER A 169 6.39 8.60 14.13
N SER A 170 6.80 7.40 13.79
CA SER A 170 6.16 6.50 12.84
C SER A 170 5.69 5.27 13.55
N THR A 171 4.48 4.82 13.25
CA THR A 171 3.95 3.56 13.78
C THR A 171 3.84 2.55 12.64
N ILE A 172 4.36 1.35 12.87
CA ILE A 172 4.31 0.24 11.92
C ILE A 172 3.41 -0.83 12.51
N TYR A 173 2.47 -1.30 11.70
CA TYR A 173 1.52 -2.36 12.07
C TYR A 173 1.73 -3.59 11.20
N LEU A 174 1.61 -4.78 11.79
CA LEU A 174 1.70 -6.06 11.10
C LEU A 174 0.43 -6.88 11.34
N TRP A 175 -0.09 -7.44 10.26
CA TRP A 175 -1.15 -8.47 10.25
C TRP A 175 -0.70 -9.68 9.42
N THR A 176 -1.28 -10.82 9.73
CA THR A 176 -1.22 -12.01 8.89
C THR A 176 -2.63 -12.37 8.43
N VAL A 177 -2.79 -12.68 7.15
CA VAL A 177 -4.08 -13.13 6.60
C VAL A 177 -4.47 -14.45 7.28
N PRO A 178 -5.64 -14.52 7.93
CA PRO A 178 -6.04 -15.68 8.69
C PRO A 178 -6.31 -16.90 7.79
N PRO A 179 -6.27 -18.14 8.34
CA PRO A 179 -6.75 -19.32 7.65
C PRO A 179 -8.19 -19.14 7.18
N ARG A 180 -8.52 -19.66 5.99
CA ARG A 180 -9.91 -19.67 5.53
C ARG A 180 -10.66 -20.72 6.33
N THR A 181 -11.73 -20.30 7.02
CA THR A 181 -12.64 -21.24 7.67
C THR A 181 -13.36 -22.02 6.56
N VAL A 182 -13.16 -23.32 6.49
CA VAL A 182 -13.96 -24.20 5.63
C VAL A 182 -15.33 -24.27 6.31
N GLN A 183 -16.34 -23.70 5.67
CA GLN A 183 -17.75 -23.89 6.07
C GLN A 183 -18.24 -25.21 5.52
#